data_ae0ce19fa3bba53d13a76c7f70326fb3
#
_entry.id   ae0ce19fa3bba53d13a76c7f70326fb3
#
_cell.length_a   1.000
_cell.length_b   1.000
_cell.length_c   1.000
_cell.angle_alpha   90.00
_cell.angle_beta   90.00
_cell.angle_gamma   90.00
#
_symmetry.space_group_name_H-M   'P 1'
#
loop_
_entity.id
_entity.type
_entity.pdbx_description
1 polymer ?
#
loop_
_entity_poly.entity_id
_entity_poly.type
_entity_poly.pdbx_seq_one_letter_code
_entity_poly.pdbx_strand_id
1 'polypeptide(L)'
;MSASERKAIVLDQIAVDALIGILLSDGHLNRRSPTGNTRFMFAQSGKPEKHAYFQLVFNLFANCLTSATLAAGVVIKPLAKGSDYIRISFATIALPCFNEFYSLFYLDGVKVVPDNIGAVLTPCGLAHWIMGDGSKQNHGLHLSVYAFSDKDVQLLMDALTQMGLECSIHNHAMGPRIYIPKGSMPRLVELVSPFMVPNMMYKLSL
;
A
#
# COMPACT_ATOMS: atom_id res chain seq x y z
N MET A 1 7.29 -25.00 8.59
CA MET A 1 8.34 -24.29 7.84
C MET A 1 9.55 -24.09 8.73
N SER A 2 10.67 -24.64 8.35
CA SER A 2 11.96 -24.55 9.06
C SER A 2 12.58 -23.15 8.92
N ALA A 3 13.65 -22.86 9.68
CA ALA A 3 14.39 -21.60 9.57
C ALA A 3 15.05 -21.42 8.18
N SER A 4 15.52 -22.53 7.58
CA SER A 4 16.10 -22.54 6.24
C SER A 4 15.05 -22.20 5.17
N GLU A 5 13.88 -22.83 5.21
CA GLU A 5 12.77 -22.54 4.28
C GLU A 5 12.33 -21.08 4.36
N ARG A 6 12.26 -20.50 5.58
CA ARG A 6 11.92 -19.07 5.74
C ARG A 6 12.95 -18.13 5.12
N LYS A 7 14.25 -18.46 5.19
CA LYS A 7 15.31 -17.66 4.55
C LYS A 7 15.29 -17.74 3.03
N ALA A 8 14.77 -18.83 2.48
CA ALA A 8 14.68 -19.04 1.04
C ALA A 8 13.49 -18.27 0.40
N ILE A 9 12.55 -17.78 1.19
CA ILE A 9 11.44 -17.00 0.66
C ILE A 9 11.94 -15.61 0.29
N VAL A 10 11.84 -15.29 -1.00
CA VAL A 10 12.11 -13.96 -1.56
C VAL A 10 10.83 -13.43 -2.21
N LEU A 11 10.69 -12.12 -2.22
CA LEU A 11 9.63 -11.44 -2.97
C LEU A 11 10.08 -11.30 -4.43
N ASP A 12 9.18 -11.57 -5.37
CA ASP A 12 9.42 -11.18 -6.76
C ASP A 12 9.29 -9.65 -6.93
N GLN A 13 9.77 -9.13 -8.06
CA GLN A 13 9.82 -7.68 -8.28
C GLN A 13 8.43 -7.04 -8.24
N ILE A 14 7.39 -7.72 -8.73
CA ILE A 14 6.01 -7.20 -8.71
C ILE A 14 5.51 -7.07 -7.26
N ALA A 15 5.79 -8.06 -6.42
CA ALA A 15 5.44 -8.01 -4.99
C ALA A 15 6.23 -6.93 -4.24
N VAL A 16 7.51 -6.69 -4.59
CA VAL A 16 8.32 -5.60 -4.05
C VAL A 16 7.72 -4.25 -4.42
N ASP A 17 7.45 -4.02 -5.70
CA ASP A 17 6.87 -2.77 -6.21
C ASP A 17 5.51 -2.49 -5.56
N ALA A 18 4.65 -3.50 -5.52
CA ALA A 18 3.34 -3.40 -4.87
C ALA A 18 3.45 -3.09 -3.38
N LEU A 19 4.38 -3.75 -2.66
CA LEU A 19 4.59 -3.55 -1.23
C LEU A 19 4.92 -2.09 -0.91
N ILE A 20 5.76 -1.44 -1.70
CA ILE A 20 6.11 -0.02 -1.52
C ILE A 20 4.86 0.85 -1.55
N GLY A 21 4.01 0.71 -2.57
CA GLY A 21 2.76 1.48 -2.68
C GLY A 21 1.74 1.12 -1.59
N ILE A 22 1.66 -0.15 -1.21
CA ILE A 22 0.79 -0.62 -0.12
C ILE A 22 1.26 -0.05 1.22
N LEU A 23 2.57 0.09 1.45
CA LEU A 23 3.10 0.70 2.66
C LEU A 23 2.85 2.21 2.73
N LEU A 24 2.66 2.89 1.62
CA LEU A 24 2.21 4.29 1.60
C LEU A 24 0.72 4.45 1.93
N SER A 25 -0.05 3.36 1.98
CA SER A 25 -1.49 3.34 2.26
C SER A 25 -1.85 2.36 3.39
N ASP A 26 -2.67 1.35 3.09
CA ASP A 26 -3.30 0.42 4.06
C ASP A 26 -2.35 -0.65 4.63
N GLY A 27 -1.14 -0.78 4.11
CA GLY A 27 -0.15 -1.78 4.53
C GLY A 27 0.57 -1.40 5.82
N HIS A 28 0.92 -2.44 6.60
CA HIS A 28 1.64 -2.27 7.86
C HIS A 28 2.69 -3.37 8.02
N LEU A 29 3.87 -2.99 8.50
CA LEU A 29 4.92 -3.93 8.90
C LEU A 29 5.00 -4.00 10.42
N ASN A 30 5.13 -5.21 10.95
CA ASN A 30 5.24 -5.43 12.38
C ASN A 30 6.46 -6.30 12.71
N ARG A 31 7.34 -5.77 13.54
CA ARG A 31 8.50 -6.45 14.10
C ARG A 31 8.32 -6.51 15.63
N ARG A 32 8.24 -7.73 16.19
CA ARG A 32 7.97 -7.91 17.62
C ARG A 32 9.15 -7.64 18.54
N SER A 33 10.37 -7.76 18.02
CA SER A 33 11.60 -7.48 18.76
C SER A 33 12.67 -6.94 17.82
N PRO A 34 13.68 -6.20 18.32
CA PRO A 34 14.74 -5.61 17.48
C PRO A 34 15.49 -6.61 16.61
N THR A 35 15.65 -7.85 17.09
CA THR A 35 16.34 -8.94 16.39
C THR A 35 15.40 -9.90 15.66
N GLY A 36 14.09 -9.69 15.79
CA GLY A 36 13.07 -10.54 15.18
C GLY A 36 12.84 -10.20 13.69
N ASN A 37 12.34 -11.18 12.95
CA ASN A 37 11.88 -10.96 11.60
C ASN A 37 10.57 -10.17 11.58
N THR A 38 10.38 -9.44 10.50
CA THR A 38 9.21 -8.62 10.22
C THR A 38 8.12 -9.44 9.54
N ARG A 39 6.86 -9.14 9.82
CA ARG A 39 5.70 -9.64 9.06
C ARG A 39 4.96 -8.48 8.40
N PHE A 40 4.43 -8.73 7.24
CA PHE A 40 3.52 -7.83 6.55
C PHE A 40 2.08 -8.09 6.99
N MET A 41 1.32 -7.01 7.17
CA MET A 41 -0.09 -7.04 7.53
C MET A 41 -0.86 -6.12 6.59
N PHE A 42 -1.97 -6.61 6.06
CA PHE A 42 -2.84 -5.85 5.19
C PHE A 42 -4.29 -5.96 5.63
N ALA A 43 -5.01 -4.85 5.63
CA ALA A 43 -6.40 -4.81 6.02
C ALA A 43 -7.15 -3.74 5.23
N GLN A 44 -8.38 -4.07 4.85
CA GLN A 44 -9.28 -3.14 4.18
C GLN A 44 -10.72 -3.26 4.71
N SER A 45 -11.57 -2.31 4.31
CA SER A 45 -13.02 -2.43 4.47
C SER A 45 -13.51 -3.71 3.77
N GLY A 46 -14.42 -4.44 4.41
CA GLY A 46 -15.05 -5.64 3.84
C GLY A 46 -16.12 -5.35 2.77
N LYS A 47 -16.20 -4.13 2.26
CA LYS A 47 -17.14 -3.76 1.19
C LYS A 47 -16.81 -4.52 -0.09
N PRO A 48 -17.81 -5.01 -0.85
CA PRO A 48 -17.61 -5.82 -2.05
C PRO A 48 -16.65 -5.20 -3.08
N GLU A 49 -16.69 -3.89 -3.27
CA GLU A 49 -15.80 -3.17 -4.19
C GLU A 49 -14.31 -3.25 -3.82
N LYS A 50 -13.98 -3.61 -2.58
CA LYS A 50 -12.60 -3.77 -2.11
C LYS A 50 -12.08 -5.20 -2.28
N HIS A 51 -12.95 -6.20 -2.50
CA HIS A 51 -12.56 -7.60 -2.48
C HIS A 51 -11.57 -7.98 -3.57
N ALA A 52 -11.75 -7.47 -4.82
CA ALA A 52 -10.84 -7.79 -5.91
C ALA A 52 -9.41 -7.28 -5.65
N TYR A 53 -9.28 -6.07 -5.11
CA TYR A 53 -7.97 -5.53 -4.74
C TYR A 53 -7.36 -6.29 -3.55
N PHE A 54 -8.16 -6.59 -2.54
CA PHE A 54 -7.70 -7.41 -1.41
C PHE A 54 -7.19 -8.78 -1.88
N GLN A 55 -7.93 -9.44 -2.78
CA GLN A 55 -7.53 -10.75 -3.34
C GLN A 55 -6.23 -10.65 -4.16
N LEU A 56 -6.06 -9.58 -4.94
CA LEU A 56 -4.81 -9.32 -5.65
C LEU A 56 -3.63 -9.25 -4.68
N VAL A 57 -3.75 -8.44 -3.62
CA VAL A 57 -2.68 -8.30 -2.62
C VAL A 57 -2.46 -9.62 -1.86
N PHE A 58 -3.51 -10.35 -1.50
CA PHE A 58 -3.40 -11.67 -0.88
C PHE A 58 -2.59 -12.64 -1.73
N ASN A 59 -2.85 -12.70 -3.04
CA ASN A 59 -2.18 -13.58 -3.98
C ASN A 59 -0.69 -13.20 -4.17
N LEU A 60 -0.36 -11.91 -4.21
CA LEU A 60 1.03 -11.43 -4.31
C LEU A 60 1.90 -11.93 -3.15
N PHE A 61 1.33 -12.11 -1.97
CA PHE A 61 2.05 -12.55 -0.77
C PHE A 61 1.70 -13.98 -0.35
N ALA A 62 1.11 -14.79 -1.23
CA ALA A 62 0.67 -16.16 -0.93
C ALA A 62 1.81 -17.04 -0.39
N ASN A 63 3.01 -16.94 -0.97
CA ASN A 63 4.20 -17.69 -0.53
C ASN A 63 4.69 -17.30 0.88
N CYS A 64 4.23 -16.17 1.40
CA CYS A 64 4.56 -15.68 2.73
C CYS A 64 3.50 -16.04 3.78
N LEU A 65 2.47 -16.81 3.41
CA LEU A 65 1.34 -17.18 4.28
C LEU A 65 1.52 -18.58 4.87
N THR A 66 0.82 -18.86 5.96
CA THR A 66 0.70 -20.24 6.46
C THR A 66 -0.29 -21.03 5.60
N SER A 67 -0.14 -22.37 5.57
CA SER A 67 -1.12 -23.23 4.90
C SER A 67 -2.54 -23.05 5.44
N ALA A 68 -2.67 -22.80 6.75
CA ALA A 68 -3.96 -22.49 7.38
C ALA A 68 -4.56 -21.18 6.87
N THR A 69 -3.75 -20.12 6.72
CA THR A 69 -4.20 -18.84 6.16
C THR A 69 -4.60 -18.98 4.70
N LEU A 70 -3.83 -19.73 3.90
CA LEU A 70 -4.15 -20.01 2.50
C LEU A 70 -5.46 -20.80 2.37
N ALA A 71 -5.66 -21.83 3.19
CA ALA A 71 -6.87 -22.65 3.18
C ALA A 71 -8.12 -21.86 3.65
N ALA A 72 -7.97 -20.96 4.62
CA ALA A 72 -9.06 -20.10 5.10
C ALA A 72 -9.45 -19.03 4.08
N GLY A 73 -8.54 -18.66 3.17
CA GLY A 73 -8.75 -17.57 2.22
C GLY A 73 -8.99 -16.21 2.90
N VAL A 74 -9.82 -15.39 2.27
CA VAL A 74 -10.17 -14.05 2.79
C VAL A 74 -11.13 -14.19 3.96
N VAL A 75 -10.68 -13.84 5.16
CA VAL A 75 -11.51 -13.89 6.38
C VAL A 75 -12.18 -12.54 6.61
N ILE A 76 -13.51 -12.55 6.58
CA ILE A 76 -14.35 -11.37 6.84
C ILE A 76 -14.67 -11.33 8.34
N LYS A 77 -14.32 -10.24 9.02
CA LYS A 77 -14.58 -10.08 10.46
C LYS A 77 -15.16 -8.69 10.76
N PRO A 78 -16.06 -8.58 11.75
CA PRO A 78 -16.44 -7.29 12.31
C PRO A 78 -15.19 -6.53 12.81
N LEU A 79 -15.16 -5.22 12.66
CA LEU A 79 -14.04 -4.37 13.14
C LEU A 79 -13.94 -4.43 14.68
N ALA A 80 -15.10 -4.46 15.35
CA ALA A 80 -15.22 -4.64 16.78
C ALA A 80 -16.50 -5.43 17.07
N LYS A 81 -16.62 -6.01 18.29
CA LYS A 81 -17.82 -6.73 18.72
C LYS A 81 -19.03 -5.77 18.68
N GLY A 82 -20.06 -6.14 17.90
CA GLY A 82 -21.27 -5.32 17.71
C GLY A 82 -21.15 -4.20 16.69
N SER A 83 -20.05 -4.13 15.91
CA SER A 83 -19.90 -3.19 14.83
C SER A 83 -20.46 -3.73 13.52
N ASP A 84 -21.23 -2.92 12.80
CA ASP A 84 -21.66 -3.19 11.43
C ASP A 84 -20.53 -3.01 10.41
N TYR A 85 -19.40 -2.45 10.85
CA TYR A 85 -18.19 -2.32 10.02
C TYR A 85 -17.48 -3.65 9.89
N ILE A 86 -17.46 -4.19 8.69
CA ILE A 86 -16.74 -5.40 8.32
C ILE A 86 -15.34 -5.04 7.85
N ARG A 87 -14.34 -5.78 8.32
CA ARG A 87 -12.95 -5.70 7.90
C ARG A 87 -12.50 -7.02 7.30
N ILE A 88 -11.76 -6.95 6.21
CA ILE A 88 -10.99 -8.06 5.65
C ILE A 88 -9.51 -7.81 5.93
N SER A 89 -8.79 -8.84 6.37
CA SER A 89 -7.37 -8.69 6.69
C SER A 89 -6.63 -10.03 6.64
N PHE A 90 -5.33 -9.95 6.35
CA PHE A 90 -4.40 -11.06 6.55
C PHE A 90 -3.07 -10.57 7.11
N ALA A 91 -2.28 -11.51 7.60
CA ALA A 91 -0.90 -11.27 8.00
C ALA A 91 -0.01 -12.42 7.49
N THR A 92 1.17 -12.07 7.01
CA THR A 92 2.19 -13.07 6.66
C THR A 92 2.82 -13.67 7.91
N ILE A 93 3.57 -14.74 7.75
CA ILE A 93 4.54 -15.15 8.77
C ILE A 93 5.66 -14.11 8.85
N ALA A 94 6.40 -14.09 9.96
CA ALA A 94 7.54 -13.22 10.11
C ALA A 94 8.73 -13.77 9.29
N LEU A 95 9.20 -13.00 8.30
CA LEU A 95 10.20 -13.43 7.31
C LEU A 95 11.33 -12.40 7.17
N PRO A 96 12.56 -12.87 6.87
CA PRO A 96 13.70 -11.97 6.60
C PRO A 96 13.46 -11.02 5.42
N CYS A 97 12.73 -11.44 4.36
CA CYS A 97 12.47 -10.63 3.17
C CYS A 97 11.71 -9.31 3.44
N PHE A 98 11.07 -9.17 4.61
CA PHE A 98 10.41 -7.92 5.01
C PHE A 98 11.29 -7.02 5.90
N ASN A 99 12.48 -7.49 6.34
CA ASN A 99 13.29 -6.75 7.30
C ASN A 99 13.83 -5.45 6.73
N GLU A 100 14.26 -5.47 5.48
CA GLU A 100 14.77 -4.29 4.77
C GLU A 100 13.67 -3.22 4.63
N PHE A 101 12.46 -3.61 4.25
CA PHE A 101 11.32 -2.69 4.15
C PHE A 101 10.94 -2.10 5.50
N TYR A 102 11.06 -2.87 6.59
CA TYR A 102 10.86 -2.31 7.93
C TYR A 102 11.89 -1.24 8.25
N SER A 103 13.16 -1.50 7.97
CA SER A 103 14.23 -0.53 8.21
C SER A 103 14.10 0.71 7.33
N LEU A 104 13.51 0.57 6.13
CA LEU A 104 13.29 1.66 5.18
C LEU A 104 12.09 2.54 5.57
N PHE A 105 10.97 1.94 6.00
CA PHE A 105 9.70 2.62 6.24
C PHE A 105 9.39 2.92 7.71
N TYR A 106 10.25 2.52 8.66
CA TYR A 106 10.01 2.75 10.08
C TYR A 106 11.26 3.30 10.78
N LEU A 107 11.09 4.45 11.42
CA LEU A 107 12.08 5.05 12.30
C LEU A 107 11.51 5.02 13.74
N ASP A 108 12.22 4.36 14.65
CA ASP A 108 11.80 4.20 16.05
C ASP A 108 10.36 3.67 16.22
N GLY A 109 9.95 2.79 15.30
CA GLY A 109 8.61 2.20 15.29
C GLY A 109 7.51 3.09 14.69
N VAL A 110 7.82 4.30 14.27
CA VAL A 110 6.93 5.22 13.57
C VAL A 110 7.10 5.04 12.06
N LYS A 111 6.00 4.94 11.33
CA LYS A 111 6.03 4.85 9.86
C LYS A 111 6.47 6.20 9.27
N VAL A 112 7.43 6.16 8.35
CA VAL A 112 7.98 7.31 7.63
C VAL A 112 8.04 7.02 6.13
N VAL A 113 8.17 8.07 5.32
CA VAL A 113 8.50 7.94 3.90
C VAL A 113 10.02 7.86 3.76
N PRO A 114 10.55 6.84 3.05
CA PRO A 114 11.99 6.74 2.80
C PRO A 114 12.56 7.94 2.04
N ASP A 115 13.74 8.42 2.41
CA ASP A 115 14.40 9.54 1.69
C ASP A 115 14.65 9.20 0.20
N ASN A 116 14.80 7.93 -0.15
CA ASN A 116 14.98 7.47 -1.52
C ASN A 116 13.67 7.04 -2.22
N ILE A 117 12.50 7.48 -1.74
CA ILE A 117 11.21 7.06 -2.29
C ILE A 117 11.10 7.33 -3.80
N GLY A 118 11.68 8.42 -4.31
CA GLY A 118 11.70 8.73 -5.74
C GLY A 118 12.43 7.70 -6.60
N ALA A 119 13.37 6.94 -6.03
CA ALA A 119 14.10 5.89 -6.72
C ALA A 119 13.39 4.52 -6.65
N VAL A 120 12.55 4.28 -5.64
CA VAL A 120 11.94 2.97 -5.40
C VAL A 120 10.45 2.91 -5.70
N LEU A 121 9.74 4.05 -5.74
CA LEU A 121 8.33 4.10 -6.12
C LEU A 121 8.19 3.93 -7.64
N THR A 122 7.66 2.79 -8.05
CA THR A 122 7.39 2.47 -9.47
C THR A 122 5.94 2.80 -9.85
N PRO A 123 5.58 2.79 -11.15
CA PRO A 123 4.18 2.87 -11.58
C PRO A 123 3.28 1.81 -10.94
N CYS A 124 3.79 0.59 -10.73
CA CYS A 124 3.09 -0.47 -10.00
C CYS A 124 2.84 -0.05 -8.54
N GLY A 125 3.86 0.44 -7.84
CA GLY A 125 3.72 0.95 -6.48
C GLY A 125 2.71 2.10 -6.39
N LEU A 126 2.78 3.06 -7.33
CA LEU A 126 1.82 4.17 -7.40
C LEU A 126 0.38 3.69 -7.61
N ALA A 127 0.16 2.69 -8.46
CA ALA A 127 -1.17 2.09 -8.64
C ALA A 127 -1.71 1.49 -7.32
N HIS A 128 -0.88 0.77 -6.58
CA HIS A 128 -1.25 0.21 -5.28
C HIS A 128 -1.53 1.29 -4.23
N TRP A 129 -0.75 2.38 -4.20
CA TRP A 129 -1.03 3.53 -3.33
C TRP A 129 -2.38 4.18 -3.68
N ILE A 130 -2.68 4.39 -4.98
CA ILE A 130 -3.98 4.91 -5.44
C ILE A 130 -5.13 3.96 -5.06
N MET A 131 -4.98 2.65 -5.25
CA MET A 131 -6.02 1.68 -4.89
C MET A 131 -6.34 1.68 -3.39
N GLY A 132 -5.34 1.90 -2.53
CA GLY A 132 -5.53 2.13 -1.09
C GLY A 132 -6.20 3.49 -0.83
N ASP A 133 -5.43 4.55 -0.93
CA ASP A 133 -5.73 5.89 -0.41
C ASP A 133 -6.13 6.93 -1.47
N GLY A 134 -6.14 6.58 -2.75
CA GLY A 134 -6.58 7.48 -3.81
C GLY A 134 -8.09 7.69 -3.80
N SER A 135 -8.51 8.92 -4.09
CA SER A 135 -9.91 9.26 -4.27
C SER A 135 -10.11 10.22 -5.46
N LYS A 136 -11.12 9.93 -6.30
CA LYS A 136 -11.53 10.81 -7.39
C LYS A 136 -11.93 12.18 -6.83
N GLN A 137 -11.43 13.24 -7.46
CA GLN A 137 -11.78 14.62 -7.11
C GLN A 137 -12.06 15.43 -8.36
N ASN A 138 -13.33 15.66 -8.67
CA ASN A 138 -13.75 16.32 -9.92
C ASN A 138 -13.06 15.66 -11.14
N HIS A 139 -12.09 16.37 -11.74
CA HIS A 139 -11.31 15.92 -12.91
C HIS A 139 -9.89 15.48 -12.55
N GLY A 140 -9.54 15.43 -11.27
CA GLY A 140 -8.23 15.03 -10.74
C GLY A 140 -8.33 13.93 -9.71
N LEU A 141 -7.25 13.74 -8.96
CA LEU A 141 -7.14 12.70 -7.94
C LEU A 141 -6.51 13.26 -6.66
N HIS A 142 -7.06 12.89 -5.51
CA HIS A 142 -6.42 13.11 -4.21
C HIS A 142 -5.77 11.83 -3.69
N LEU A 143 -4.58 11.95 -3.10
CA LEU A 143 -3.93 10.94 -2.29
C LEU A 143 -3.93 11.41 -0.84
N SER A 144 -4.47 10.61 0.06
CA SER A 144 -4.49 10.92 1.50
C SER A 144 -3.11 10.67 2.10
N VAL A 145 -2.57 11.69 2.78
CA VAL A 145 -1.22 11.64 3.41
C VAL A 145 -1.25 12.08 4.87
N TYR A 146 -2.38 11.90 5.55
CA TYR A 146 -2.64 12.41 6.90
C TYR A 146 -1.66 11.93 7.97
N ALA A 147 -1.09 10.73 7.79
CA ALA A 147 -0.20 10.10 8.76
C ALA A 147 1.27 10.48 8.57
N PHE A 148 1.60 11.25 7.55
CA PHE A 148 2.96 11.60 7.18
C PHE A 148 3.32 13.03 7.62
N SER A 149 4.60 13.25 7.93
CA SER A 149 5.13 14.58 8.22
C SER A 149 5.20 15.45 6.97
N ASP A 150 5.34 16.78 7.14
CA ASP A 150 5.51 17.70 6.01
C ASP A 150 6.73 17.33 5.16
N LYS A 151 7.83 16.87 5.77
CA LYS A 151 9.02 16.36 5.08
C LYS A 151 8.66 15.15 4.22
N ASP A 152 7.93 14.19 4.78
CA ASP A 152 7.52 12.98 4.07
C ASP A 152 6.60 13.30 2.89
N VAL A 153 5.67 14.24 3.09
CA VAL A 153 4.75 14.70 2.04
C VAL A 153 5.54 15.35 0.89
N GLN A 154 6.57 16.14 1.19
CA GLN A 154 7.42 16.74 0.16
C GLN A 154 8.18 15.67 -0.63
N LEU A 155 8.75 14.65 0.02
CA LEU A 155 9.41 13.52 -0.65
C LEU A 155 8.46 12.78 -1.62
N LEU A 156 7.20 12.60 -1.21
CA LEU A 156 6.18 11.98 -2.07
C LEU A 156 5.82 12.87 -3.27
N MET A 157 5.71 14.18 -3.09
CA MET A 157 5.46 15.12 -4.18
C MET A 157 6.62 15.15 -5.18
N ASP A 158 7.86 15.13 -4.68
CA ASP A 158 9.06 15.09 -5.53
C ASP A 158 9.11 13.79 -6.34
N ALA A 159 8.75 12.65 -5.73
CA ALA A 159 8.66 11.36 -6.43
C ALA A 159 7.59 11.38 -7.53
N LEU A 160 6.42 11.97 -7.29
CA LEU A 160 5.37 12.13 -8.30
C LEU A 160 5.82 13.06 -9.44
N THR A 161 6.51 14.15 -9.11
CA THR A 161 7.07 15.08 -10.10
C THR A 161 8.11 14.41 -11.00
N GLN A 162 8.97 13.55 -10.45
CA GLN A 162 9.92 12.74 -11.22
C GLN A 162 9.24 11.79 -12.21
N MET A 163 7.99 11.36 -11.92
CA MET A 163 7.18 10.57 -12.86
C MET A 163 6.45 11.42 -13.92
N GLY A 164 6.65 12.76 -13.91
CA GLY A 164 5.97 13.69 -14.81
C GLY A 164 4.54 14.04 -14.37
N LEU A 165 4.25 13.95 -13.08
CA LEU A 165 2.95 14.27 -12.50
C LEU A 165 3.07 15.60 -11.72
N GLU A 166 2.44 16.64 -12.20
CA GLU A 166 2.25 17.86 -11.41
C GLU A 166 1.34 17.53 -10.21
N CYS A 167 1.64 18.10 -9.06
CA CYS A 167 0.84 17.93 -7.87
C CYS A 167 0.93 19.14 -6.93
N SER A 168 -0.05 19.28 -6.05
CA SER A 168 -0.12 20.34 -5.04
C SER A 168 -0.71 19.79 -3.74
N ILE A 169 -0.55 20.53 -2.63
CA ILE A 169 -1.17 20.17 -1.36
C ILE A 169 -2.53 20.85 -1.23
N HIS A 170 -3.54 20.05 -0.91
CA HIS A 170 -4.87 20.52 -0.53
C HIS A 170 -5.13 20.21 0.95
N ASN A 171 -5.49 21.22 1.72
CA ASN A 171 -5.89 21.05 3.10
C ASN A 171 -7.29 20.44 3.20
N HIS A 172 -7.47 19.51 4.11
CA HIS A 172 -8.74 18.87 4.42
C HIS A 172 -8.90 18.77 5.94
N ALA A 173 -10.14 18.66 6.42
CA ALA A 173 -10.44 18.58 7.86
C ALA A 173 -9.71 17.46 8.60
N MET A 174 -9.40 16.34 7.90
CA MET A 174 -8.66 15.20 8.46
C MET A 174 -7.14 15.29 8.27
N GLY A 175 -6.63 16.30 7.58
CA GLY A 175 -5.21 16.46 7.28
C GLY A 175 -4.93 16.71 5.78
N PRO A 176 -3.65 16.85 5.41
CA PRO A 176 -3.25 17.18 4.05
C PRO A 176 -3.53 16.03 3.06
N ARG A 177 -3.77 16.40 1.82
CA ARG A 177 -3.88 15.51 0.66
C ARG A 177 -2.99 16.04 -0.45
N ILE A 178 -2.32 15.14 -1.16
CA ILE A 178 -1.68 15.50 -2.42
C ILE A 178 -2.75 15.48 -3.51
N TYR A 179 -2.87 16.57 -4.26
CA TYR A 179 -3.77 16.70 -5.39
C TYR A 179 -3.02 16.59 -6.70
N ILE A 180 -3.43 15.65 -7.55
CA ILE A 180 -2.97 15.52 -8.93
C ILE A 180 -4.03 16.14 -9.83
N PRO A 181 -3.71 17.26 -10.56
CA PRO A 181 -4.68 18.01 -11.33
C PRO A 181 -5.05 17.31 -12.65
N LYS A 182 -6.14 17.79 -13.26
CA LYS A 182 -6.66 17.30 -14.55
C LYS A 182 -5.58 17.18 -15.63
N GLY A 183 -4.65 18.15 -15.70
CA GLY A 183 -3.57 18.14 -16.70
C GLY A 183 -2.63 16.95 -16.61
N SER A 184 -2.39 16.44 -15.40
CA SER A 184 -1.53 15.27 -15.15
C SER A 184 -2.28 13.93 -15.24
N MET A 185 -3.62 13.93 -15.30
CA MET A 185 -4.41 12.67 -15.31
C MET A 185 -4.12 11.77 -16.52
N PRO A 186 -3.93 12.27 -17.77
CA PRO A 186 -3.56 11.40 -18.89
C PRO A 186 -2.26 10.62 -18.61
N ARG A 187 -1.24 11.31 -18.09
CA ARG A 187 0.03 10.68 -17.71
C ARG A 187 -0.13 9.70 -16.57
N LEU A 188 -0.91 10.05 -15.54
CA LEU A 188 -1.21 9.15 -14.43
C LEU A 188 -1.89 7.86 -14.92
N VAL A 189 -2.91 8.00 -15.76
CA VAL A 189 -3.65 6.86 -16.35
C VAL A 189 -2.70 5.94 -17.13
N GLU A 190 -1.84 6.50 -17.98
CA GLU A 190 -0.83 5.75 -18.74
C GLU A 190 0.05 4.90 -17.80
N LEU A 191 0.55 5.52 -16.72
CA LEU A 191 1.46 4.87 -15.78
C LEU A 191 0.79 3.74 -14.99
N VAL A 192 -0.42 3.94 -14.46
CA VAL A 192 -0.98 3.06 -13.42
C VAL A 192 -2.03 2.09 -13.92
N SER A 193 -2.70 2.34 -15.06
CA SER A 193 -3.78 1.48 -15.55
C SER A 193 -3.39 0.01 -15.71
N PRO A 194 -2.16 -0.35 -16.16
CA PRO A 194 -1.77 -1.75 -16.30
C PRO A 194 -1.75 -2.54 -14.98
N PHE A 195 -1.69 -1.85 -13.84
CA PHE A 195 -1.54 -2.43 -12.50
C PHE A 195 -2.79 -2.31 -11.63
N MET A 196 -3.82 -1.62 -12.10
CA MET A 196 -5.05 -1.43 -11.34
C MET A 196 -6.06 -2.55 -11.59
N VAL A 197 -6.78 -2.95 -10.53
CA VAL A 197 -7.92 -3.85 -10.69
C VAL A 197 -9.09 -3.11 -11.38
N PRO A 198 -9.81 -3.77 -12.31
CA PRO A 198 -10.86 -3.13 -13.11
C PRO A 198 -11.90 -2.35 -12.30
N ASN A 199 -12.35 -2.93 -11.18
CA ASN A 199 -13.36 -2.32 -10.32
C ASN A 199 -12.86 -1.12 -9.49
N MET A 200 -11.59 -0.72 -9.61
CA MET A 200 -11.03 0.49 -9.00
C MET A 200 -10.62 1.57 -10.02
N MET A 201 -10.81 1.31 -11.32
CA MET A 201 -10.51 2.29 -12.37
C MET A 201 -11.33 3.58 -12.24
N TYR A 202 -12.49 3.53 -11.57
CA TYR A 202 -13.30 4.72 -11.27
C TYR A 202 -12.52 5.81 -10.51
N LYS A 203 -11.48 5.44 -9.77
CA LYS A 203 -10.61 6.40 -9.06
C LYS A 203 -9.84 7.31 -10.02
N LEU A 204 -9.56 6.83 -11.23
CA LEU A 204 -8.86 7.57 -12.28
C LEU A 204 -9.80 8.46 -13.14
N SER A 205 -11.07 8.56 -12.77
CA SER A 205 -12.08 9.29 -13.56
C SER A 205 -12.37 8.69 -14.95
N LEU A 206 -12.09 7.39 -15.09
CA LEU A 206 -12.42 6.58 -16.27
C LEU A 206 -13.78 5.90 -16.09
#